data_bebdbbf353c20d3a67581ebf81d0e1a5
#
_entry.id   bebdbbf353c20d3a67581ebf81d0e1a5
#
_cell.length_a   1.000
_cell.length_b   1.000
_cell.length_c   1.000
_cell.angle_alpha   90.00
_cell.angle_beta   90.00
_cell.angle_gamma   90.00
#
_symmetry.space_group_name_H-M   'P 1'
#
loop_
_entity.id
_entity.type
_entity.pdbx_description
1 polymer ?
#
loop_
_entity_poly.entity_id
_entity_poly.type
_entity_poly.pdbx_seq_one_letter_code
_entity_poly.pdbx_strand_id
1 'polypeptide(L)'
;GKAIFCEKPIDLDINKVNECMENIKGTNVPIQIGFNRRFDASHAKAQQARVKKEIGELEMVVITSRDPEPPGIDYLKAAGGFFRDTTIHDFDLTRFILGDDPIVQVSAFGGALFDKNSQQVKDLDTAMFILKSKNGVLIHINNSRRAVYGYDQRVEVFGSKGMVIS
;
A
#
# COMPACT_ATOMS: atom_id res chain seq x y z
N GLY A 1 -14.86 0.25 27.29
CA GLY A 1 -14.40 -0.77 26.38
C GLY A 1 -12.87 -0.80 26.29
N LYS A 2 -12.32 -1.83 25.66
CA LYS A 2 -10.87 -1.95 25.41
C LYS A 2 -10.56 -1.39 24.02
N ALA A 3 -9.35 -0.85 23.83
CA ALA A 3 -8.84 -0.53 22.49
C ALA A 3 -8.62 -1.82 21.68
N ILE A 4 -8.74 -1.72 20.35
CA ILE A 4 -8.59 -2.83 19.42
C ILE A 4 -7.40 -2.55 18.50
N PHE A 5 -6.50 -3.52 18.37
CA PHE A 5 -5.52 -3.58 17.29
C PHE A 5 -5.92 -4.72 16.36
N CYS A 6 -6.05 -4.41 15.07
CA CYS A 6 -6.42 -5.38 14.04
C CYS A 6 -5.38 -5.38 12.91
N GLU A 7 -4.85 -6.57 12.56
CA GLU A 7 -3.97 -6.70 11.41
C GLU A 7 -4.71 -6.47 10.08
N LYS A 8 -3.95 -6.10 9.06
CA LYS A 8 -4.45 -5.98 7.68
C LYS A 8 -4.51 -7.38 7.00
N PRO A 9 -5.44 -7.60 6.10
CA PRO A 9 -6.66 -6.84 5.88
C PRO A 9 -7.65 -7.06 7.02
N ILE A 10 -8.57 -6.14 7.25
CA ILE A 10 -9.63 -6.30 8.27
C ILE A 10 -10.44 -7.57 8.00
N ASP A 11 -10.82 -7.78 6.75
CA ASP A 11 -11.41 -9.02 6.21
C ASP A 11 -11.12 -9.10 4.70
N LEU A 12 -11.23 -10.29 4.12
CA LEU A 12 -11.15 -10.51 2.67
C LEU A 12 -12.45 -10.14 1.94
N ASP A 13 -13.56 -10.08 2.66
CA ASP A 13 -14.86 -9.66 2.15
C ASP A 13 -15.16 -8.21 2.54
N ILE A 14 -15.29 -7.34 1.53
CA ILE A 14 -15.58 -5.91 1.75
C ILE A 14 -16.93 -5.69 2.45
N ASN A 15 -17.91 -6.58 2.29
CA ASN A 15 -19.19 -6.46 2.97
C ASN A 15 -19.03 -6.64 4.48
N LYS A 16 -18.20 -7.60 4.90
CA LYS A 16 -17.85 -7.77 6.32
C LYS A 16 -17.08 -6.58 6.88
N VAL A 17 -16.16 -6.00 6.09
CA VAL A 17 -15.47 -4.77 6.49
C VAL A 17 -16.48 -3.64 6.71
N ASN A 18 -17.42 -3.45 5.79
CA ASN A 18 -18.48 -2.43 5.92
C ASN A 18 -19.38 -2.70 7.13
N GLU A 19 -19.76 -3.94 7.37
CA GLU A 19 -20.54 -4.34 8.57
C GLU A 19 -19.77 -4.02 9.85
N CYS A 20 -18.48 -4.35 9.93
CA CYS A 20 -17.63 -3.99 11.05
C CYS A 20 -17.60 -2.46 11.27
N MET A 21 -17.46 -1.68 10.20
CA MET A 21 -17.43 -0.23 10.27
C MET A 21 -18.75 0.35 10.77
N GLU A 22 -19.88 -0.17 10.35
CA GLU A 22 -21.20 0.26 10.87
C GLU A 22 -21.37 -0.11 12.34
N ASN A 23 -20.96 -1.31 12.76
CA ASN A 23 -21.09 -1.76 14.15
C ASN A 23 -20.24 -0.94 15.15
N ILE A 24 -19.14 -0.35 14.70
CA ILE A 24 -18.30 0.51 15.54
C ILE A 24 -18.69 2.00 15.47
N LYS A 25 -19.53 2.36 14.54
CA LYS A 25 -20.00 3.73 14.35
C LYS A 25 -20.72 4.26 15.61
N GLY A 26 -20.30 5.43 16.08
CA GLY A 26 -20.82 6.01 17.31
C GLY A 26 -20.25 5.40 18.60
N THR A 27 -19.35 4.44 18.51
CA THR A 27 -18.57 3.98 19.67
C THR A 27 -17.34 4.86 19.87
N ASN A 28 -16.89 5.02 21.12
CA ASN A 28 -15.63 5.71 21.44
C ASN A 28 -14.46 4.72 21.62
N VAL A 29 -14.55 3.54 21.00
CA VAL A 29 -13.50 2.52 21.08
C VAL A 29 -12.37 2.88 20.13
N PRO A 30 -11.13 3.10 20.60
CA PRO A 30 -10.00 3.31 19.73
C PRO A 30 -9.70 2.02 18.93
N ILE A 31 -9.60 2.14 17.60
CA ILE A 31 -9.26 1.02 16.72
C ILE A 31 -8.06 1.41 15.87
N GLN A 32 -7.03 0.58 15.91
CA GLN A 32 -5.82 0.72 15.11
C GLN A 32 -5.74 -0.44 14.13
N ILE A 33 -5.61 -0.14 12.84
CA ILE A 33 -5.32 -1.13 11.81
C ILE A 33 -3.81 -1.22 11.60
N GLY A 34 -3.28 -2.43 11.40
CA GLY A 34 -1.87 -2.76 11.30
C GLY A 34 -1.17 -2.31 10.01
N PHE A 35 -1.43 -1.10 9.52
CA PHE A 35 -0.68 -0.50 8.40
C PHE A 35 0.67 0.03 8.90
N ASN A 36 1.60 -0.88 9.09
CA ASN A 36 2.89 -0.66 9.75
C ASN A 36 3.77 0.40 9.06
N ARG A 37 3.68 0.58 7.74
CA ARG A 37 4.51 1.52 6.99
C ARG A 37 4.30 2.99 7.38
N ARG A 38 3.15 3.34 7.90
CA ARG A 38 2.88 4.68 8.46
C ARG A 38 3.75 5.00 9.67
N PHE A 39 4.25 3.96 10.35
CA PHE A 39 5.08 4.06 11.55
C PHE A 39 6.57 3.81 11.27
N ASP A 40 6.94 3.49 10.02
CA ASP A 40 8.33 3.51 9.59
C ASP A 40 8.88 4.94 9.63
N ALA A 41 10.02 5.12 10.30
CA ALA A 41 10.58 6.45 10.54
C ALA A 41 10.95 7.19 9.23
N SER A 42 11.42 6.46 8.22
CA SER A 42 11.81 7.03 6.93
C SER A 42 10.58 7.44 6.12
N HIS A 43 9.58 6.57 6.01
CA HIS A 43 8.33 6.87 5.31
C HIS A 43 7.53 7.99 5.98
N ALA A 44 7.49 7.99 7.33
CA ALA A 44 6.85 9.06 8.08
C ALA A 44 7.56 10.42 7.86
N LYS A 45 8.89 10.41 7.75
CA LYS A 45 9.67 11.63 7.45
C LYS A 45 9.41 12.15 6.03
N ALA A 46 9.31 11.27 5.05
CA ALA A 46 8.93 11.65 3.68
C ALA A 46 7.52 12.28 3.64
N GLN A 47 6.56 11.71 4.34
CA GLN A 47 5.21 12.27 4.49
C GLN A 47 5.25 13.64 5.20
N GLN A 48 6.04 13.79 6.25
CA GLN A 48 6.19 15.06 6.95
C GLN A 48 6.79 16.17 6.07
N ALA A 49 7.78 15.87 5.23
CA ALA A 49 8.36 16.80 4.27
C ALA A 49 7.30 17.36 3.31
N ARG A 50 6.37 16.49 2.87
CA ARG A 50 5.19 16.91 2.07
C ARG A 50 4.27 17.82 2.89
N VAL A 51 3.90 17.43 4.12
CA VAL A 51 2.97 18.19 4.97
C VAL A 51 3.54 19.58 5.32
N LYS A 52 4.82 19.65 5.60
CA LYS A 52 5.54 20.92 5.88
C LYS A 52 5.87 21.73 4.63
N LYS A 53 5.52 21.24 3.44
CA LYS A 53 5.84 21.85 2.14
C LYS A 53 7.35 22.08 1.91
N GLU A 54 8.21 21.26 2.52
CA GLU A 54 9.66 21.33 2.33
C GLU A 54 10.05 21.07 0.86
N ILE A 55 9.26 20.21 0.17
CA ILE A 55 9.41 19.90 -1.27
C ILE A 55 8.49 20.74 -2.17
N GLY A 56 7.77 21.71 -1.63
CA GLY A 56 6.78 22.50 -2.37
C GLY A 56 5.45 21.76 -2.56
N GLU A 57 4.78 21.97 -3.69
CA GLU A 57 3.54 21.27 -4.03
C GLU A 57 3.87 19.87 -4.54
N LEU A 58 3.12 18.86 -4.09
CA LEU A 58 3.33 17.47 -4.45
C LEU A 58 2.91 17.24 -5.92
N GLU A 59 3.78 16.62 -6.71
CA GLU A 59 3.57 16.36 -8.13
C GLU A 59 3.57 14.86 -8.45
N MET A 60 4.47 14.08 -7.82
CA MET A 60 4.61 12.66 -8.11
C MET A 60 4.99 11.86 -6.85
N VAL A 61 4.54 10.60 -6.82
CA VAL A 61 4.97 9.60 -5.83
C VAL A 61 5.37 8.33 -6.57
N VAL A 62 6.54 7.77 -6.25
CA VAL A 62 6.97 6.45 -6.75
C VAL A 62 7.17 5.53 -5.58
N ILE A 63 6.51 4.37 -5.60
CA ILE A 63 6.64 3.33 -4.57
C ILE A 63 7.19 2.07 -5.21
N THR A 64 8.28 1.56 -4.67
CA THR A 64 8.84 0.25 -4.99
C THR A 64 8.70 -0.64 -3.77
N SER A 65 8.09 -1.82 -3.95
CA SER A 65 7.87 -2.77 -2.88
C SER A 65 8.09 -4.19 -3.41
N ARG A 66 9.23 -4.79 -3.02
CA ARG A 66 9.64 -6.10 -3.52
C ARG A 66 10.13 -6.98 -2.38
N ASP A 67 9.54 -8.15 -2.26
CA ASP A 67 9.93 -9.15 -1.29
C ASP A 67 11.14 -9.96 -1.80
N PRO A 68 11.98 -10.53 -0.92
CA PRO A 68 13.14 -11.33 -1.34
C PRO A 68 12.75 -12.57 -2.16
N GLU A 69 11.68 -13.25 -1.71
CA GLU A 69 11.18 -14.48 -2.31
C GLU A 69 9.66 -14.62 -2.12
N PRO A 70 8.97 -15.36 -3.00
CA PRO A 70 7.54 -15.59 -2.88
C PRO A 70 7.23 -16.52 -1.70
N PRO A 71 6.05 -16.35 -1.07
CA PRO A 71 5.61 -17.23 0.01
C PRO A 71 5.20 -18.61 -0.53
N GLY A 72 5.12 -19.59 0.40
CA GLY A 72 4.66 -20.94 0.08
C GLY A 72 3.20 -21.00 -0.38
N ILE A 73 2.85 -22.08 -1.09
CA ILE A 73 1.53 -22.24 -1.72
C ILE A 73 0.36 -22.19 -0.72
N ASP A 74 0.53 -22.70 0.49
CA ASP A 74 -0.55 -22.71 1.49
C ASP A 74 -0.85 -21.30 2.00
N TYR A 75 0.17 -20.46 2.11
CA TYR A 75 0.00 -19.04 2.39
C TYR A 75 -0.75 -18.33 1.25
N LEU A 76 -0.36 -18.56 -0.01
CA LEU A 76 -1.01 -17.95 -1.18
C LEU A 76 -2.50 -18.27 -1.25
N LYS A 77 -2.90 -19.50 -0.92
CA LYS A 77 -4.31 -19.91 -0.87
C LYS A 77 -5.13 -19.16 0.18
N ALA A 78 -4.50 -18.78 1.29
CA ALA A 78 -5.17 -18.14 2.43
C ALA A 78 -5.12 -16.61 2.40
N ALA A 79 -4.11 -16.01 1.73
CA ALA A 79 -3.80 -14.58 1.82
C ALA A 79 -4.81 -13.64 1.15
N GLY A 80 -5.72 -14.18 0.33
CA GLY A 80 -6.75 -13.38 -0.36
C GLY A 80 -6.27 -12.67 -1.63
N GLY A 81 -5.08 -13.06 -2.15
CA GLY A 81 -4.49 -12.59 -3.39
C GLY A 81 -3.56 -11.39 -3.23
N PHE A 82 -2.78 -11.17 -4.28
CA PHE A 82 -1.68 -10.22 -4.32
C PHE A 82 -2.05 -8.80 -3.85
N PHE A 83 -3.22 -8.31 -4.23
CA PHE A 83 -3.62 -6.94 -3.88
C PHE A 83 -3.96 -6.78 -2.40
N ARG A 84 -4.65 -7.75 -1.80
CA ARG A 84 -5.06 -7.71 -0.38
C ARG A 84 -3.92 -8.07 0.57
N ASP A 85 -2.94 -8.80 0.07
CA ASP A 85 -1.79 -9.22 0.87
C ASP A 85 -0.60 -8.25 0.73
N THR A 86 -0.16 -7.97 -0.50
CA THR A 86 1.06 -7.21 -0.80
C THR A 86 0.77 -5.74 -1.09
N THR A 87 0.02 -5.45 -2.15
CA THR A 87 -0.17 -4.07 -2.63
C THR A 87 -0.99 -3.20 -1.68
N ILE A 88 -1.79 -3.80 -0.80
CA ILE A 88 -2.58 -3.06 0.21
C ILE A 88 -1.72 -2.10 1.03
N HIS A 89 -0.47 -2.47 1.34
CA HIS A 89 0.48 -1.62 2.05
C HIS A 89 0.85 -0.37 1.24
N ASP A 90 1.00 -0.52 -0.07
CA ASP A 90 1.38 0.59 -0.96
C ASP A 90 0.19 1.49 -1.27
N PHE A 91 -1.01 0.94 -1.36
CA PHE A 91 -2.24 1.72 -1.44
C PHE A 91 -2.46 2.56 -0.18
N ASP A 92 -2.22 1.98 0.99
CA ASP A 92 -2.31 2.73 2.25
C ASP A 92 -1.22 3.80 2.34
N LEU A 93 0.02 3.48 1.99
CA LEU A 93 1.13 4.44 1.98
C LEU A 93 0.89 5.60 1.01
N THR A 94 0.33 5.30 -0.17
CA THR A 94 -0.12 6.32 -1.13
C THR A 94 -1.12 7.29 -0.47
N ARG A 95 -2.15 6.77 0.19
CA ARG A 95 -3.15 7.59 0.90
C ARG A 95 -2.55 8.38 2.05
N PHE A 96 -1.60 7.80 2.77
CA PHE A 96 -0.88 8.47 3.86
C PHE A 96 -0.08 9.68 3.35
N ILE A 97 0.58 9.54 2.20
CA ILE A 97 1.33 10.63 1.56
C ILE A 97 0.39 11.69 0.98
N LEU A 98 -0.66 11.29 0.28
CA LEU A 98 -1.62 12.21 -0.34
C LEU A 98 -2.48 12.97 0.67
N GLY A 99 -2.77 12.39 1.85
CA GLY A 99 -3.70 12.96 2.83
C GLY A 99 -5.15 12.93 2.30
N ASP A 100 -5.81 14.09 2.27
CA ASP A 100 -7.22 14.20 1.88
C ASP A 100 -7.46 14.24 0.36
N ASP A 101 -6.40 14.05 -0.45
CA ASP A 101 -6.51 14.05 -1.92
C ASP A 101 -6.83 12.64 -2.44
N PRO A 102 -8.09 12.35 -2.86
CA PRO A 102 -8.50 11.00 -3.20
C PRO A 102 -7.98 10.56 -4.58
N ILE A 103 -7.76 9.26 -4.75
CA ILE A 103 -7.47 8.65 -6.05
C ILE A 103 -8.75 8.63 -6.90
N VAL A 104 -8.65 9.06 -8.15
CA VAL A 104 -9.77 9.15 -9.10
C VAL A 104 -9.57 8.32 -10.37
N GLN A 105 -8.34 7.91 -10.67
CA GLN A 105 -8.03 7.03 -11.80
C GLN A 105 -6.99 5.98 -11.42
N VAL A 106 -7.15 4.78 -11.97
CA VAL A 106 -6.25 3.63 -11.79
C VAL A 106 -6.05 2.95 -13.12
N SER A 107 -4.78 2.67 -13.47
CA SER A 107 -4.39 1.74 -14.53
C SER A 107 -3.42 0.74 -13.94
N ALA A 108 -3.61 -0.54 -14.25
CA ALA A 108 -2.79 -1.59 -13.65
C ALA A 108 -2.52 -2.72 -14.65
N PHE A 109 -1.30 -3.27 -14.56
CA PHE A 109 -0.89 -4.47 -15.25
C PHE A 109 -0.19 -5.38 -14.27
N GLY A 110 -0.39 -6.69 -14.41
CA GLY A 110 0.27 -7.68 -13.57
C GLY A 110 0.19 -9.08 -14.15
N GLY A 111 0.97 -9.99 -13.59
CA GLY A 111 1.03 -11.37 -14.02
C GLY A 111 1.75 -12.26 -13.02
N ALA A 112 1.60 -13.56 -13.22
CA ALA A 112 2.42 -14.58 -12.59
C ALA A 112 3.60 -14.89 -13.52
N LEU A 113 4.66 -14.08 -13.41
CA LEU A 113 5.76 -14.06 -14.38
C LEU A 113 6.84 -15.10 -14.08
N PHE A 114 7.00 -15.49 -12.82
CA PHE A 114 8.10 -16.37 -12.41
C PHE A 114 7.72 -17.43 -11.38
N ASP A 115 6.72 -17.21 -10.54
CA ASP A 115 6.37 -18.12 -9.44
C ASP A 115 5.29 -19.13 -9.86
N LYS A 116 5.69 -20.41 -9.88
CA LYS A 116 4.78 -21.51 -10.23
C LYS A 116 3.64 -21.68 -9.24
N ASN A 117 3.84 -21.36 -7.96
CA ASN A 117 2.78 -21.43 -6.96
C ASN A 117 1.73 -20.35 -7.22
N SER A 118 2.13 -19.13 -7.52
CA SER A 118 1.23 -18.04 -7.92
C SER A 118 0.44 -18.42 -9.17
N GLN A 119 1.09 -19.02 -10.19
CA GLN A 119 0.40 -19.54 -11.38
C GLN A 119 -0.65 -20.60 -11.02
N GLN A 120 -0.30 -21.52 -10.14
CA GLN A 120 -1.19 -22.63 -9.73
C GLN A 120 -2.45 -22.11 -9.02
N VAL A 121 -2.32 -21.11 -8.15
CA VAL A 121 -3.46 -20.51 -7.44
C VAL A 121 -4.16 -19.39 -8.22
N LYS A 122 -3.72 -19.12 -9.46
CA LYS A 122 -4.23 -18.05 -10.34
C LYS A 122 -4.13 -16.65 -9.69
N ASP A 123 -3.04 -16.41 -8.99
CA ASP A 123 -2.69 -15.11 -8.41
C ASP A 123 -1.52 -14.47 -9.17
N LEU A 124 -1.14 -13.27 -8.78
CA LEU A 124 -0.02 -12.53 -9.35
C LEU A 124 1.24 -12.71 -8.49
N ASP A 125 2.41 -12.53 -9.10
CA ASP A 125 3.68 -12.36 -8.40
C ASP A 125 4.34 -11.01 -8.69
N THR A 126 3.86 -10.31 -9.73
CA THR A 126 4.38 -9.02 -10.16
C THR A 126 3.23 -8.14 -10.65
N ALA A 127 3.23 -6.87 -10.25
CA ALA A 127 2.26 -5.89 -10.73
C ALA A 127 2.82 -4.47 -10.73
N MET A 128 2.29 -3.63 -11.62
CA MET A 128 2.57 -2.21 -11.70
C MET A 128 1.26 -1.43 -11.79
N PHE A 129 1.23 -0.26 -11.14
CA PHE A 129 0.07 0.62 -11.11
C PHE A 129 0.47 2.05 -11.44
N ILE A 130 -0.38 2.72 -12.19
CA ILE A 130 -0.37 4.18 -12.33
C ILE A 130 -1.70 4.68 -11.76
N LEU A 131 -1.61 5.56 -10.76
CA LEU A 131 -2.76 6.16 -10.13
C LEU A 131 -2.73 7.67 -10.38
N LYS A 132 -3.90 8.30 -10.38
CA LYS A 132 -4.01 9.76 -10.42
C LYS A 132 -4.94 10.23 -9.32
N SER A 133 -4.50 11.23 -8.55
CA SER A 133 -5.32 11.87 -7.55
C SER A 133 -6.26 12.92 -8.15
N LYS A 134 -7.24 13.37 -7.38
CA LYS A 134 -8.17 14.43 -7.78
C LYS A 134 -7.44 15.74 -8.11
N ASN A 135 -6.40 16.07 -7.37
CA ASN A 135 -5.60 17.28 -7.59
C ASN A 135 -4.51 17.11 -8.67
N GLY A 136 -4.46 15.94 -9.32
CA GLY A 136 -3.58 15.71 -10.47
C GLY A 136 -2.24 15.06 -10.14
N VAL A 137 -1.95 14.74 -8.88
CA VAL A 137 -0.71 14.02 -8.50
C VAL A 137 -0.68 12.66 -9.19
N LEU A 138 0.46 12.30 -9.77
CA LEU A 138 0.68 11.00 -10.40
C LEU A 138 1.40 10.07 -9.44
N ILE A 139 0.93 8.83 -9.36
CA ILE A 139 1.53 7.82 -8.47
C ILE A 139 1.87 6.57 -9.29
N HIS A 140 3.11 6.11 -9.15
CA HIS A 140 3.55 4.84 -9.68
C HIS A 140 3.86 3.88 -8.54
N ILE A 141 3.28 2.68 -8.58
CA ILE A 141 3.59 1.58 -7.66
C ILE A 141 4.12 0.41 -8.49
N ASN A 142 5.23 -0.19 -8.07
CA ASN A 142 5.70 -1.45 -8.64
C ASN A 142 5.97 -2.46 -7.52
N ASN A 143 5.38 -3.64 -7.69
CA ASN A 143 5.46 -4.72 -6.73
C ASN A 143 5.99 -5.99 -7.36
N SER A 144 6.79 -6.74 -6.62
CA SER A 144 7.19 -8.09 -6.98
C SER A 144 7.36 -8.95 -5.73
N ARG A 145 6.98 -10.23 -5.83
CA ARG A 145 7.28 -11.22 -4.79
C ARG A 145 8.71 -11.78 -4.89
N ARG A 146 9.58 -11.13 -5.69
CA ARG A 146 10.99 -11.51 -5.81
C ARG A 146 11.88 -10.31 -6.07
N ALA A 147 12.86 -10.13 -5.18
CA ALA A 147 13.97 -9.22 -5.36
C ALA A 147 15.27 -10.01 -5.12
N VAL A 148 15.92 -10.44 -6.19
CA VAL A 148 17.14 -11.27 -6.11
C VAL A 148 18.31 -10.58 -5.39
N TYR A 149 18.23 -9.28 -5.22
CA TYR A 149 19.20 -8.44 -4.52
C TYR A 149 18.80 -8.14 -3.05
N GLY A 150 17.71 -8.73 -2.56
CA GLY A 150 17.21 -8.56 -1.20
C GLY A 150 15.92 -7.75 -1.10
N TYR A 151 15.41 -7.58 0.13
CA TYR A 151 14.19 -6.82 0.41
C TYR A 151 14.33 -5.37 -0.04
N ASP A 152 13.36 -4.88 -0.83
CA ASP A 152 13.41 -3.55 -1.43
C ASP A 152 12.10 -2.79 -1.18
N GLN A 153 12.17 -1.78 -0.31
CA GLN A 153 11.05 -0.92 0.05
C GLN A 153 11.51 0.53 -0.07
N ARG A 154 11.02 1.23 -1.08
CA ARG A 154 11.42 2.62 -1.36
C ARG A 154 10.21 3.48 -1.66
N VAL A 155 10.27 4.72 -1.21
CA VAL A 155 9.29 5.75 -1.54
C VAL A 155 10.03 6.99 -2.00
N GLU A 156 9.66 7.50 -3.17
CA GLU A 156 10.08 8.79 -3.67
C GLU A 156 8.87 9.74 -3.66
N VAL A 157 9.04 10.88 -3.03
CA VAL A 157 8.03 11.94 -2.93
C VAL A 157 8.60 13.18 -3.60
N PHE A 158 8.13 13.50 -4.80
CA PHE A 158 8.63 14.56 -5.66
C PHE A 158 7.64 15.73 -5.69
N GLY A 159 8.17 16.94 -5.51
CA GLY A 159 7.37 18.17 -5.55
C GLY A 159 8.09 19.31 -6.26
N SER A 160 7.42 20.43 -6.38
CA SER A 160 7.82 21.60 -7.18
C SER A 160 9.12 22.27 -6.70
N LYS A 161 9.63 21.95 -5.50
CA LYS A 161 10.85 22.54 -4.92
C LYS A 161 11.90 21.52 -4.51
N GLY A 162 11.62 20.23 -4.68
CA GLY A 162 12.57 19.21 -4.30
C GLY A 162 11.94 17.83 -4.20
N MET A 163 12.73 16.88 -3.73
CA MET A 163 12.36 15.48 -3.62
C MET A 163 12.92 14.86 -2.34
N VAL A 164 12.19 13.93 -1.77
CA VAL A 164 12.64 13.08 -0.65
C VAL A 164 12.52 11.62 -1.06
N ILE A 165 13.54 10.84 -0.74
CA ILE A 165 13.55 9.39 -0.92
C ILE A 165 13.71 8.73 0.45
N SER A 166 12.96 7.69 0.71
CA SER A 166 13.07 6.87 1.94
C SER A 166 13.30 5.42 1.61
#